data_290324cacdafe68c50f290bab6090b53
#
_entry.id   290324cacdafe68c50f290bab6090b53
#
_cell.length_a   1.000
_cell.length_b   1.000
_cell.length_c   1.000
_cell.angle_alpha   90.00
_cell.angle_beta   90.00
_cell.angle_gamma   90.00
#
_symmetry.space_group_name_H-M   'P 1'
#
loop_
_entity.id
_entity.type
_entity.pdbx_description
1 polymer ?
#
loop_
_entity_poly.entity_id
_entity_poly.type
_entity_poly.pdbx_seq_one_letter_code
_entity_poly.pdbx_strand_id
1 'polypeptide(L)'
;TAGLPPVVRLHGSIKKLSGYPDCTEPIIVNIINQITSMKHKASIQKGLDTDFSYVSASGHRHRVNVYRQRGYHAIAMRLLRNDIPTLQDLMLPGLMGEFALRPRGLVTGPTGSGKSTTLAAMIDHINRNKNCHIITVEDPIEYLHTHKQSMVNQREIGADVDSFAGSLRAALREDPDVI
;
A
#
# COMPACT_ATOMS: atom_id res chain seq x y z
N THR A 1 15.53 14.07 2.23
CA THR A 1 16.11 14.91 1.19
C THR A 1 17.50 15.40 1.64
N ALA A 2 18.43 15.61 0.72
CA ALA A 2 19.79 16.05 1.04
C ALA A 2 19.80 17.44 1.69
N GLY A 3 20.77 17.68 2.60
CA GLY A 3 20.98 18.95 3.29
C GLY A 3 20.02 19.23 4.46
N LEU A 4 19.24 18.26 4.87
CA LEU A 4 18.34 18.35 6.05
C LEU A 4 18.37 17.02 6.82
N PRO A 5 18.18 17.05 8.16
CA PRO A 5 17.94 15.82 8.92
C PRO A 5 16.65 15.17 8.46
N PRO A 6 16.40 13.89 8.78
CA PRO A 6 15.13 13.26 8.53
C PRO A 6 13.98 14.09 9.11
N VAL A 7 12.89 14.18 8.36
CA VAL A 7 11.69 14.91 8.78
C VAL A 7 10.50 13.97 8.84
N VAL A 8 9.58 14.23 9.73
CA VAL A 8 8.34 13.46 9.90
C VAL A 8 7.15 14.41 9.88
N ARG A 9 6.04 13.97 9.26
CA ARG A 9 4.76 14.65 9.34
C ARG A 9 3.93 14.05 10.47
N LEU A 10 3.67 14.83 11.51
CA LEU A 10 2.83 14.47 12.64
C LEU A 10 1.66 15.47 12.75
N HIS A 11 0.44 14.97 12.75
CA HIS A 11 -0.78 15.79 12.87
C HIS A 11 -0.79 16.99 11.89
N GLY A 12 -0.41 16.73 10.63
CA GLY A 12 -0.36 17.76 9.59
C GLY A 12 0.91 18.62 9.56
N SER A 13 1.67 18.68 10.65
CA SER A 13 2.89 19.50 10.76
C SER A 13 4.15 18.71 10.46
N ILE A 14 5.11 19.35 9.76
CA ILE A 14 6.43 18.77 9.49
C ILE A 14 7.39 19.11 10.64
N LYS A 15 8.03 18.10 11.21
CA LYS A 15 9.02 18.23 12.28
C LYS A 15 10.33 17.56 11.87
N LYS A 16 11.45 18.20 12.15
CA LYS A 16 12.78 17.60 12.03
C LYS A 16 12.97 16.60 13.18
N LEU A 17 13.56 15.46 12.88
CA LEU A 17 13.94 14.49 13.93
C LEU A 17 15.22 14.99 14.61
N SER A 18 15.14 15.32 15.89
CA SER A 18 16.30 15.67 16.72
C SER A 18 17.21 14.46 16.93
N GLY A 19 18.51 14.71 17.01
CA GLY A 19 19.51 13.63 17.23
C GLY A 19 19.96 12.91 15.98
N TYR A 20 19.46 13.28 14.80
CA TYR A 20 19.92 12.77 13.50
C TYR A 20 20.71 13.85 12.74
N PRO A 21 21.85 13.50 12.12
CA PRO A 21 22.61 14.44 11.27
C PRO A 21 21.82 14.77 9.99
N ASP A 22 22.27 15.81 9.30
CA ASP A 22 21.76 16.13 7.97
C ASP A 22 22.04 14.97 7.02
N CYS A 23 21.02 14.60 6.24
CA CYS A 23 21.15 13.56 5.22
C CYS A 23 22.05 14.06 4.09
N THR A 24 23.15 13.37 3.84
CA THR A 24 23.97 13.58 2.65
C THR A 24 23.51 12.65 1.53
N GLU A 25 23.90 12.96 0.28
CA GLU A 25 23.59 12.09 -0.87
C GLU A 25 24.07 10.64 -0.67
N PRO A 26 25.29 10.36 -0.18
CA PRO A 26 25.74 9.00 0.10
C PRO A 26 24.84 8.27 1.11
N ILE A 27 24.37 8.95 2.15
CA ILE A 27 23.44 8.36 3.14
C ILE A 27 22.12 7.98 2.48
N ILE A 28 21.55 8.87 1.66
CA ILE A 28 20.28 8.62 0.97
C ILE A 28 20.43 7.46 -0.01
N VAL A 29 21.48 7.43 -0.82
CA VAL A 29 21.78 6.35 -1.75
C VAL A 29 21.97 5.01 -1.01
N ASN A 30 22.64 5.01 0.12
CA ASN A 30 22.80 3.82 0.95
C ASN A 30 21.43 3.29 1.44
N ILE A 31 20.56 4.17 1.94
CA ILE A 31 19.20 3.79 2.34
C ILE A 31 18.44 3.21 1.15
N ILE A 32 18.46 3.88 -0.01
CA ILE A 32 17.80 3.39 -1.23
C ILE A 32 18.28 1.97 -1.56
N ASN A 33 19.60 1.73 -1.51
CA ASN A 33 20.17 0.42 -1.81
C ASN A 33 19.72 -0.69 -0.85
N GLN A 34 19.42 -0.35 0.40
CA GLN A 34 18.96 -1.31 1.39
C GLN A 34 17.47 -1.67 1.23
N ILE A 35 16.64 -0.71 0.79
CA ILE A 35 15.19 -0.89 0.76
C ILE A 35 14.63 -1.24 -0.62
N THR A 36 15.46 -1.24 -1.68
CA THR A 36 15.01 -1.45 -3.06
C THR A 36 15.42 -2.80 -3.63
N SER A 37 14.52 -3.40 -4.42
CA SER A 37 14.83 -4.57 -5.25
C SER A 37 15.70 -4.21 -6.46
N MET A 38 16.25 -5.22 -7.14
CA MET A 38 17.04 -5.01 -8.38
C MET A 38 16.24 -4.30 -9.48
N LYS A 39 14.95 -4.61 -9.63
CA LYS A 39 14.04 -3.96 -10.59
C LYS A 39 13.90 -2.47 -10.27
N HIS A 40 13.68 -2.12 -9.02
CA HIS A 40 13.56 -0.71 -8.59
C HIS A 40 14.88 0.05 -8.77
N LYS A 41 16.02 -0.57 -8.45
CA LYS A 41 17.35 0.02 -8.67
C LYS A 41 17.56 0.41 -10.13
N ALA A 42 17.19 -0.46 -11.06
CA ALA A 42 17.31 -0.20 -12.50
C ALA A 42 16.46 1.01 -12.94
N SER A 43 15.25 1.19 -12.37
CA SER A 43 14.40 2.36 -12.65
C SER A 43 14.99 3.65 -12.08
N ILE A 44 15.46 3.61 -10.83
CA ILE A 44 16.09 4.76 -10.15
C ILE A 44 17.35 5.20 -10.88
N GLN A 45 18.19 4.26 -11.36
CA GLN A 45 19.40 4.58 -12.15
C GLN A 45 19.07 5.28 -13.46
N LYS A 46 17.92 4.97 -14.08
CA LYS A 46 17.42 5.69 -15.27
C LYS A 46 16.85 7.07 -14.94
N GLY A 47 16.85 7.48 -13.67
CA GLY A 47 16.33 8.77 -13.23
C GLY A 47 14.79 8.82 -13.12
N LEU A 48 14.12 7.67 -13.10
CA LEU A 48 12.66 7.59 -12.98
C LEU A 48 12.24 7.62 -11.52
N ASP A 49 11.16 8.34 -11.23
CA ASP A 49 10.48 8.25 -9.95
C ASP A 49 9.97 6.83 -9.76
N THR A 50 10.22 6.28 -8.58
CA THR A 50 9.93 4.86 -8.32
C THR A 50 9.12 4.71 -7.05
N ASP A 51 7.90 4.24 -7.19
CA ASP A 51 6.99 3.87 -6.10
C ASP A 51 7.09 2.37 -5.82
N PHE A 52 7.11 1.99 -4.55
CA PHE A 52 7.08 0.59 -4.12
C PHE A 52 6.67 0.48 -2.64
N SER A 53 6.32 -0.73 -2.22
CA SER A 53 6.12 -1.03 -0.80
C SER A 53 7.39 -1.59 -0.17
N TYR A 54 7.59 -1.27 1.11
CA TYR A 54 8.72 -1.74 1.92
C TYR A 54 8.22 -2.17 3.30
N VAL A 55 8.67 -3.33 3.76
CA VAL A 55 8.39 -3.82 5.11
C VAL A 55 9.66 -3.61 5.95
N SER A 56 9.55 -2.83 7.02
CA SER A 56 10.65 -2.59 7.94
C SER A 56 10.94 -3.83 8.81
N ALA A 57 12.10 -3.88 9.44
CA ALA A 57 12.48 -4.96 10.35
C ALA A 57 11.50 -5.12 11.54
N SER A 58 10.77 -4.07 11.90
CA SER A 58 9.71 -4.09 12.91
C SER A 58 8.35 -4.58 12.39
N GLY A 59 8.28 -5.04 11.13
CA GLY A 59 7.05 -5.54 10.51
C GLY A 59 6.09 -4.45 9.99
N HIS A 60 6.46 -3.17 10.14
CA HIS A 60 5.61 -2.09 9.62
C HIS A 60 5.80 -1.94 8.11
N ARG A 61 4.68 -1.79 7.41
CA ARG A 61 4.67 -1.59 5.97
C ARG A 61 4.65 -0.10 5.62
N HIS A 62 5.42 0.26 4.62
CA HIS A 62 5.54 1.64 4.14
C HIS A 62 5.34 1.68 2.63
N ARG A 63 4.60 2.67 2.16
CA ARG A 63 4.69 3.11 0.77
C ARG A 63 5.88 4.03 0.65
N VAL A 64 6.76 3.76 -0.29
CA VAL A 64 8.01 4.51 -0.52
C VAL A 64 7.99 5.07 -1.92
N ASN A 65 8.29 6.35 -2.04
CA ASN A 65 8.59 7.00 -3.31
C ASN A 65 10.04 7.49 -3.27
N VAL A 66 10.83 7.06 -4.25
CA VAL A 66 12.19 7.56 -4.50
C VAL A 66 12.13 8.43 -5.74
N TYR A 67 12.61 9.66 -5.61
CA TYR A 67 12.60 10.65 -6.68
C TYR A 67 13.85 11.52 -6.67
N ARG A 68 14.05 12.34 -7.71
CA ARG A 68 15.13 13.32 -7.75
C ARG A 68 14.64 14.74 -7.53
N GLN A 69 15.41 15.50 -6.77
CA GLN A 69 15.20 16.92 -6.53
C GLN A 69 16.53 17.66 -6.58
N ARG A 70 16.64 18.65 -7.46
CA ARG A 70 17.87 19.48 -7.64
C ARG A 70 19.14 18.65 -7.84
N GLY A 71 19.03 17.54 -8.59
CA GLY A 71 20.15 16.64 -8.87
C GLY A 71 20.42 15.58 -7.80
N TYR A 72 19.82 15.67 -6.62
CA TYR A 72 19.97 14.71 -5.51
C TYR A 72 18.78 13.77 -5.40
N HIS A 73 19.01 12.58 -4.84
CA HIS A 73 17.93 11.66 -4.50
C HIS A 73 17.16 12.15 -3.27
N ALA A 74 15.89 11.86 -3.25
CA ALA A 74 15.01 12.06 -2.11
C ALA A 74 14.12 10.84 -1.91
N ILE A 75 13.72 10.60 -0.66
CA ILE A 75 12.84 9.50 -0.27
C ILE A 75 11.67 10.09 0.49
N ALA A 76 10.46 9.76 0.07
CA ALA A 76 9.24 9.97 0.83
C ALA A 76 8.71 8.60 1.27
N MET A 77 8.44 8.45 2.57
CA MET A 77 7.88 7.22 3.14
C MET A 77 6.58 7.54 3.88
N ARG A 78 5.56 6.74 3.61
CA ARG A 78 4.27 6.80 4.33
C ARG A 78 4.06 5.48 5.05
N LEU A 79 3.88 5.53 6.35
CA LEU A 79 3.47 4.37 7.13
C LEU A 79 2.07 3.95 6.71
N LEU A 80 1.90 2.68 6.36
CA LEU A 80 0.60 2.06 6.08
C LEU A 80 0.05 1.46 7.38
N ARG A 81 -1.27 1.47 7.53
CA ARG A 81 -1.92 0.88 8.70
C ARG A 81 -1.93 -0.64 8.57
N ASN A 82 -1.62 -1.33 9.66
CA ASN A 82 -1.70 -2.79 9.72
C ASN A 82 -3.10 -3.27 10.12
N ASP A 83 -3.87 -2.42 10.84
CA ASP A 83 -5.18 -2.79 11.35
C ASP A 83 -6.27 -2.38 10.36
N ILE A 84 -7.11 -3.35 10.00
CA ILE A 84 -8.28 -3.13 9.16
C ILE A 84 -9.45 -2.81 10.08
N PRO A 85 -10.04 -1.58 9.98
CA PRO A 85 -11.22 -1.26 10.76
C PRO A 85 -12.42 -2.08 10.29
N THR A 86 -13.30 -2.41 11.18
CA THR A 86 -14.59 -3.03 10.83
C THR A 86 -15.54 -1.97 10.24
N LEU A 87 -16.61 -2.42 9.57
CA LEU A 87 -17.67 -1.52 9.11
C LEU A 87 -18.30 -0.73 10.28
N GLN A 88 -18.35 -1.31 11.46
CA GLN A 88 -18.85 -0.66 12.68
C GLN A 88 -17.88 0.41 13.21
N ASP A 89 -16.57 0.13 13.22
CA ASP A 89 -15.54 1.10 13.62
C ASP A 89 -15.57 2.34 12.71
N LEU A 90 -15.94 2.15 11.44
CA LEU A 90 -16.12 3.23 10.47
C LEU A 90 -17.48 3.94 10.59
N MET A 91 -18.32 3.53 11.55
CA MET A 91 -19.70 4.03 11.72
C MET A 91 -20.53 3.95 10.42
N LEU A 92 -20.26 2.96 9.58
CA LEU A 92 -20.99 2.76 8.33
C LEU A 92 -22.32 2.04 8.62
N PRO A 93 -23.39 2.35 7.87
CA PRO A 93 -24.67 1.68 8.01
C PRO A 93 -24.52 0.16 7.84
N GLY A 94 -25.30 -0.64 8.58
CA GLY A 94 -25.30 -2.11 8.49
C GLY A 94 -25.56 -2.64 7.07
N LEU A 95 -26.28 -1.88 6.24
CA LEU A 95 -26.50 -2.13 4.81
C LEU A 95 -25.20 -2.30 4.01
N MET A 96 -24.07 -1.71 4.47
CA MET A 96 -22.76 -1.88 3.83
C MET A 96 -22.27 -3.33 3.89
N GLY A 97 -22.62 -4.07 4.95
CA GLY A 97 -22.35 -5.50 5.03
C GLY A 97 -23.14 -6.30 3.99
N GLU A 98 -24.42 -5.95 3.76
CA GLU A 98 -25.22 -6.54 2.70
C GLU A 98 -24.67 -6.21 1.31
N PHE A 99 -24.23 -4.98 1.09
CA PHE A 99 -23.60 -4.57 -0.16
C PHE A 99 -22.30 -5.33 -0.43
N ALA A 100 -21.49 -5.56 0.60
CA ALA A 100 -20.28 -6.37 0.49
C ALA A 100 -20.54 -7.79 -0.04
N LEU A 101 -21.73 -8.33 0.24
CA LEU A 101 -22.13 -9.69 -0.16
C LEU A 101 -22.80 -9.74 -1.55
N ARG A 102 -23.01 -8.60 -2.21
CA ARG A 102 -23.58 -8.55 -3.57
C ARG A 102 -22.58 -9.05 -4.62
N PRO A 103 -23.07 -9.65 -5.72
CA PRO A 103 -22.18 -10.24 -6.74
C PRO A 103 -21.34 -9.21 -7.50
N ARG A 104 -21.71 -7.93 -7.48
CA ARG A 104 -21.00 -6.83 -8.18
C ARG A 104 -21.26 -5.52 -7.45
N GLY A 105 -20.26 -4.63 -7.50
CA GLY A 105 -20.38 -3.29 -6.97
C GLY A 105 -19.26 -2.39 -7.46
N LEU A 106 -19.46 -1.09 -7.31
CA LEU A 106 -18.46 -0.06 -7.57
C LEU A 106 -18.44 0.90 -6.40
N VAL A 107 -17.26 1.09 -5.81
CA VAL A 107 -17.02 2.11 -4.78
C VAL A 107 -16.21 3.23 -5.40
N THR A 108 -16.77 4.42 -5.45
CA THR A 108 -16.14 5.61 -6.05
C THR A 108 -16.16 6.80 -5.10
N GLY A 109 -15.31 7.77 -5.36
CA GLY A 109 -15.22 9.01 -4.59
C GLY A 109 -13.87 9.69 -4.78
N PRO A 110 -13.67 10.93 -4.33
CA PRO A 110 -12.40 11.64 -4.44
C PRO A 110 -11.30 11.00 -3.58
N THR A 111 -10.04 11.39 -3.83
CA THR A 111 -8.91 10.98 -2.98
C THR A 111 -9.13 11.43 -1.55
N GLY A 112 -8.84 10.56 -0.58
CA GLY A 112 -9.03 10.84 0.85
C GLY A 112 -10.46 10.67 1.37
N SER A 113 -11.44 10.26 0.54
CA SER A 113 -12.83 10.04 0.96
C SER A 113 -13.05 8.73 1.74
N GLY A 114 -12.00 7.91 1.94
CA GLY A 114 -12.10 6.64 2.65
C GLY A 114 -12.42 5.42 1.77
N LYS A 115 -12.31 5.52 0.43
CA LYS A 115 -12.58 4.39 -0.48
C LYS A 115 -11.84 3.12 -0.10
N SER A 116 -10.51 3.18 -0.03
CA SER A 116 -9.66 2.02 0.28
C SER A 116 -9.96 1.46 1.66
N THR A 117 -10.22 2.33 2.64
CA THR A 117 -10.57 1.93 4.00
C THR A 117 -11.93 1.21 4.03
N THR A 118 -12.91 1.73 3.30
CA THR A 118 -14.24 1.12 3.20
C THR A 118 -14.16 -0.22 2.46
N LEU A 119 -13.43 -0.29 1.34
CA LEU A 119 -13.23 -1.55 0.60
C LEU A 119 -12.52 -2.59 1.46
N ALA A 120 -11.46 -2.21 2.20
CA ALA A 120 -10.79 -3.12 3.11
C ALA A 120 -11.72 -3.66 4.19
N ALA A 121 -12.57 -2.80 4.78
CA ALA A 121 -13.57 -3.22 5.76
C ALA A 121 -14.63 -4.16 5.14
N MET A 122 -15.06 -3.91 3.90
CA MET A 122 -16.00 -4.79 3.18
C MET A 122 -15.35 -6.16 2.86
N ILE A 123 -14.11 -6.18 2.39
CA ILE A 123 -13.35 -7.40 2.13
C ILE A 123 -13.16 -8.19 3.44
N ASP A 124 -12.80 -7.52 4.53
CA ASP A 124 -12.67 -8.18 5.84
C ASP A 124 -14.00 -8.72 6.34
N HIS A 125 -15.10 -8.04 6.05
CA HIS A 125 -16.45 -8.53 6.35
C HIS A 125 -16.76 -9.82 5.58
N ILE A 126 -16.45 -9.88 4.28
CA ILE A 126 -16.59 -11.12 3.47
C ILE A 126 -15.69 -12.22 4.05
N ASN A 127 -14.43 -11.91 4.32
CA ASN A 127 -13.42 -12.83 4.85
C ASN A 127 -13.81 -13.45 6.20
N ARG A 128 -14.62 -12.74 7.01
CA ARG A 128 -15.15 -13.25 8.29
C ARG A 128 -16.41 -14.09 8.16
N ASN A 129 -17.18 -13.91 7.09
CA ASN A 129 -18.54 -14.44 7.00
C ASN A 129 -18.76 -15.43 5.86
N LYS A 130 -17.77 -15.61 4.96
CA LYS A 130 -17.85 -16.55 3.83
C LYS A 130 -16.61 -17.43 3.75
N ASN A 131 -16.81 -18.68 3.33
CA ASN A 131 -15.76 -19.61 2.96
C ASN A 131 -15.55 -19.48 1.45
N CYS A 132 -14.69 -18.58 1.00
CA CYS A 132 -14.48 -18.28 -0.42
C CYS A 132 -13.04 -17.87 -0.71
N HIS A 133 -12.70 -17.85 -2.00
CA HIS A 133 -11.42 -17.36 -2.49
C HIS A 133 -11.55 -15.89 -2.93
N ILE A 134 -10.84 -15.01 -2.25
CA ILE A 134 -10.80 -13.57 -2.51
C ILE A 134 -9.45 -13.23 -3.13
N ILE A 135 -9.46 -12.56 -4.28
CA ILE A 135 -8.26 -12.01 -4.90
C ILE A 135 -8.39 -10.49 -4.94
N THR A 136 -7.35 -9.77 -4.53
CA THR A 136 -7.25 -8.33 -4.75
C THR A 136 -6.10 -8.00 -5.69
N VAL A 137 -6.23 -6.90 -6.42
CA VAL A 137 -5.17 -6.32 -7.26
C VAL A 137 -5.08 -4.84 -6.90
N GLU A 138 -3.96 -4.41 -6.38
CA GLU A 138 -3.82 -3.09 -5.74
C GLU A 138 -2.54 -2.38 -6.20
N ASP A 139 -2.53 -1.03 -6.13
CA ASP A 139 -1.38 -0.20 -6.51
C ASP A 139 -1.18 0.99 -5.54
N PRO A 140 -0.44 0.78 -4.44
CA PRO A 140 -0.03 -0.49 -3.81
C PRO A 140 -1.10 -1.05 -2.86
N ILE A 141 -0.85 -2.21 -2.25
CA ILE A 141 -1.67 -2.75 -1.16
C ILE A 141 -1.61 -1.80 0.04
N GLU A 142 -2.75 -1.25 0.44
CA GLU A 142 -2.84 -0.34 1.61
C GLU A 142 -3.12 -1.08 2.92
N TYR A 143 -3.90 -2.17 2.89
CA TYR A 143 -4.27 -2.98 4.06
C TYR A 143 -3.93 -4.44 3.81
N LEU A 144 -3.26 -5.09 4.76
CA LEU A 144 -2.96 -6.52 4.67
C LEU A 144 -4.08 -7.33 5.33
N HIS A 145 -4.69 -8.20 4.55
CA HIS A 145 -5.67 -9.17 5.04
C HIS A 145 -5.00 -10.46 5.49
N THR A 146 -5.37 -10.94 6.66
CA THR A 146 -5.06 -12.30 7.10
C THR A 146 -6.17 -13.24 6.65
N HIS A 147 -5.86 -14.49 6.35
CA HIS A 147 -6.86 -15.51 6.09
C HIS A 147 -7.71 -15.72 7.35
N LYS A 148 -9.05 -15.77 7.19
CA LYS A 148 -10.02 -16.06 8.26
C LYS A 148 -10.88 -17.25 7.84
N GLN A 149 -12.15 -17.01 7.47
CA GLN A 149 -12.97 -18.03 6.83
C GLN A 149 -12.66 -18.17 5.34
N SER A 150 -12.25 -17.06 4.70
CA SER A 150 -11.85 -17.05 3.31
C SER A 150 -10.32 -17.14 3.15
N MET A 151 -9.89 -17.61 1.99
CA MET A 151 -8.52 -17.45 1.51
C MET A 151 -8.43 -16.09 0.80
N VAL A 152 -7.50 -15.23 1.21
CA VAL A 152 -7.30 -13.92 0.60
C VAL A 152 -5.92 -13.85 -0.04
N ASN A 153 -5.87 -13.69 -1.35
CA ASN A 153 -4.67 -13.47 -2.12
C ASN A 153 -4.62 -12.02 -2.61
N GLN A 154 -3.66 -11.26 -2.12
CA GLN A 154 -3.46 -9.87 -2.49
C GLN A 154 -2.26 -9.77 -3.43
N ARG A 155 -2.42 -9.06 -4.55
CA ARG A 155 -1.38 -8.88 -5.57
C ARG A 155 -1.12 -7.40 -5.79
N GLU A 156 0.14 -7.01 -5.70
CA GLU A 156 0.57 -5.62 -5.86
C GLU A 156 1.12 -5.38 -7.27
N ILE A 157 0.65 -4.30 -7.90
CA ILE A 157 1.19 -3.85 -9.19
C ILE A 157 2.66 -3.44 -9.01
N GLY A 158 3.50 -3.89 -9.94
CA GLY A 158 4.93 -3.59 -9.90
C GLY A 158 5.77 -4.54 -9.05
N ALA A 159 5.17 -5.20 -8.04
CA ALA A 159 5.81 -6.21 -7.21
C ALA A 159 5.46 -7.64 -7.67
N ASP A 160 4.17 -7.97 -7.66
CA ASP A 160 3.67 -9.32 -7.96
C ASP A 160 3.19 -9.44 -9.41
N VAL A 161 2.69 -8.36 -9.98
CA VAL A 161 2.08 -8.30 -11.31
C VAL A 161 2.44 -7.00 -12.02
N ASP A 162 2.42 -7.02 -13.36
CA ASP A 162 2.84 -5.86 -14.14
C ASP A 162 1.69 -4.87 -14.45
N SER A 163 0.44 -5.31 -14.44
CA SER A 163 -0.72 -4.47 -14.76
C SER A 163 -2.03 -5.04 -14.22
N PHE A 164 -3.01 -4.18 -13.99
CA PHE A 164 -4.37 -4.58 -13.62
C PHE A 164 -4.99 -5.53 -14.65
N ALA A 165 -4.91 -5.21 -15.95
CA ALA A 165 -5.50 -6.01 -17.00
C ALA A 165 -4.88 -7.43 -17.09
N GLY A 166 -3.56 -7.52 -16.97
CA GLY A 166 -2.84 -8.80 -16.95
C GLY A 166 -3.21 -9.63 -15.72
N SER A 167 -3.28 -8.97 -14.58
CA SER A 167 -3.62 -9.59 -13.30
C SER A 167 -5.06 -10.14 -13.29
N LEU A 168 -6.03 -9.38 -13.79
CA LEU A 168 -7.43 -9.83 -13.89
C LEU A 168 -7.56 -11.07 -14.79
N ARG A 169 -6.88 -11.12 -15.94
CA ARG A 169 -6.88 -12.30 -16.80
C ARG A 169 -6.28 -13.54 -16.12
N ALA A 170 -5.27 -13.35 -15.30
CA ALA A 170 -4.67 -14.43 -14.51
C ALA A 170 -5.62 -14.88 -13.39
N ALA A 171 -6.18 -13.93 -12.64
CA ALA A 171 -7.10 -14.19 -11.54
C ALA A 171 -8.29 -15.06 -11.96
N LEU A 172 -8.86 -14.84 -13.14
CA LEU A 172 -9.96 -15.65 -13.68
C LEU A 172 -9.62 -17.15 -13.86
N ARG A 173 -8.35 -17.54 -13.81
CA ARG A 173 -7.87 -18.93 -13.87
C ARG A 173 -7.56 -19.52 -12.49
N GLU A 174 -7.69 -18.71 -11.45
CA GLU A 174 -7.39 -19.09 -10.07
C GLU A 174 -8.66 -19.47 -9.28
N ASP A 175 -9.81 -19.60 -10.00
CA ASP A 175 -11.14 -19.94 -9.45
C ASP A 175 -11.54 -19.04 -8.28
N PRO A 176 -11.58 -17.71 -8.47
CA PRO A 176 -11.96 -16.78 -7.43
C PRO A 176 -13.48 -16.66 -7.31
N ASP A 177 -13.96 -16.49 -6.07
CA ASP A 177 -15.34 -16.12 -5.78
C ASP A 177 -15.52 -14.59 -5.73
N VAL A 178 -14.42 -13.89 -5.38
CA VAL A 178 -14.38 -12.42 -5.24
C VAL A 178 -13.09 -11.89 -5.84
N ILE A 179 -13.21 -10.89 -6.72
CA ILE A 179 -12.07 -10.15 -7.26
C ILE A 179 -12.29 -8.66 -6.99
#